data_243195745fb6f6701b92312dbe691ae9
#
_entry.id   243195745fb6f6701b92312dbe691ae9
#
_cell.length_a   1.000
_cell.length_b   1.000
_cell.length_c   1.000
_cell.angle_alpha   90.00
_cell.angle_beta   90.00
_cell.angle_gamma   90.00
#
_symmetry.space_group_name_H-M   'P 1'
#
loop_
_entity.id
_entity.type
_entity.pdbx_description
1 polymer ?
#
loop_
_entity_poly.entity_id
_entity_poly.type
_entity_poly.pdbx_seq_one_letter_code
_entity_poly.pdbx_strand_id
1 'polypeptide(L)'
;MCGILGNFGHVERDDFLSHLQDISSLLSNRGPDQRNTIDIENFIAVHSRLIVQGDIEDGVQPIRFKNLVILFNGNLYNKDVLREDLELEGYTFKGVSDTEVVAISLYHWGRGAFEKFNGFFSIACFNSDEK
;
A
#
# COMPACT_ATOMS: atom_id res chain seq x y z
N MET A 1 -6.82 5.95 -11.15
CA MET A 1 -5.61 5.28 -10.61
C MET A 1 -5.09 6.08 -9.44
N CYS A 2 -4.68 5.40 -8.39
CA CYS A 2 -4.15 6.02 -7.18
C CYS A 2 -2.78 6.69 -7.40
N GLY A 3 -2.38 7.55 -6.47
CA GLY A 3 -1.06 8.16 -6.41
C GLY A 3 -0.31 7.71 -5.17
N ILE A 4 0.98 7.40 -5.31
CA ILE A 4 1.87 7.05 -4.21
C ILE A 4 3.04 8.03 -4.21
N LEU A 5 3.36 8.55 -3.05
CA LEU A 5 4.55 9.36 -2.79
C LEU A 5 5.16 8.89 -1.47
N GLY A 6 6.48 8.76 -1.42
CA GLY A 6 7.16 8.38 -0.19
C GLY A 6 8.61 8.84 -0.13
N ASN A 7 9.09 9.03 1.09
CA ASN A 7 10.49 9.25 1.44
C ASN A 7 10.96 8.11 2.36
N PHE A 8 12.05 7.46 1.97
CA PHE A 8 12.67 6.34 2.70
C PHE A 8 14.00 6.78 3.37
N GLY A 9 14.02 7.97 3.93
CA GLY A 9 15.19 8.51 4.64
C GLY A 9 16.33 9.05 3.76
N HIS A 10 16.12 9.20 2.47
CA HIS A 10 17.11 9.76 1.54
C HIS A 10 17.08 11.28 1.45
N VAL A 11 15.97 11.90 1.85
CA VAL A 11 15.80 13.35 1.95
C VAL A 11 15.62 13.68 3.42
N GLU A 12 16.25 14.78 3.88
CA GLU A 12 16.06 15.25 5.24
C GLU A 12 14.56 15.38 5.54
N ARG A 13 14.15 14.87 6.70
CA ARG A 13 12.75 14.77 7.08
C ARG A 13 12.02 16.10 7.03
N ASP A 14 12.62 17.14 7.59
CA ASP A 14 12.01 18.47 7.68
C ASP A 14 11.87 19.11 6.28
N ASP A 15 12.85 18.91 5.39
CA ASP A 15 12.76 19.33 4.00
C ASP A 15 11.62 18.62 3.28
N PHE A 16 11.49 17.32 3.46
CA PHE A 16 10.39 16.56 2.84
C PHE A 16 9.03 17.02 3.37
N LEU A 17 8.90 17.21 4.69
CA LEU A 17 7.65 17.65 5.31
C LEU A 17 7.25 19.07 4.89
N SER A 18 8.21 19.95 4.72
CA SER A 18 7.95 21.34 4.29
C SER A 18 7.33 21.42 2.89
N HIS A 19 7.67 20.47 2.01
CA HIS A 19 7.17 20.39 0.64
C HIS A 19 6.03 19.36 0.47
N LEU A 20 5.71 18.60 1.52
CA LEU A 20 4.77 17.47 1.43
C LEU A 20 3.39 17.91 0.94
N GLN A 21 2.91 19.08 1.37
CA GLN A 21 1.59 19.58 0.95
C GLN A 21 1.57 19.91 -0.54
N ASP A 22 2.61 20.59 -1.03
CA ASP A 22 2.71 20.99 -2.44
C ASP A 22 2.85 19.76 -3.33
N ILE A 23 3.77 18.84 -2.99
CA ILE A 23 4.01 17.63 -3.76
C ILE A 23 2.78 16.71 -3.73
N SER A 24 2.13 16.58 -2.56
CA SER A 24 0.95 15.73 -2.43
C SER A 24 -0.27 16.31 -3.18
N SER A 25 -0.32 17.64 -3.35
CA SER A 25 -1.37 18.28 -4.14
C SER A 25 -1.33 17.85 -5.61
N LEU A 26 -0.14 17.56 -6.15
CA LEU A 26 0.03 17.05 -7.52
C LEU A 26 -0.59 15.66 -7.71
N LEU A 27 -0.76 14.90 -6.63
CA LEU A 27 -1.41 13.59 -6.66
C LEU A 27 -2.95 13.68 -6.64
N SER A 28 -3.52 14.85 -6.34
CA SER A 28 -4.98 15.01 -6.21
C SER A 28 -5.75 14.65 -7.48
N ASN A 29 -5.16 14.91 -8.65
CA ASN A 29 -5.76 14.55 -9.92
C ASN A 29 -5.77 13.03 -10.20
N ARG A 30 -4.92 12.27 -9.50
CA ARG A 30 -4.85 10.81 -9.65
C ARG A 30 -5.76 10.06 -8.68
N GLY A 31 -5.94 10.61 -7.48
CA GLY A 31 -6.74 9.99 -6.43
C GLY A 31 -7.45 11.05 -5.60
N PRO A 32 -8.57 11.61 -6.10
CA PRO A 32 -9.26 12.71 -5.44
C PRO A 32 -10.09 12.30 -4.23
N ASP A 33 -10.44 11.01 -4.11
CA ASP A 33 -11.51 10.57 -3.18
C ASP A 33 -11.02 10.48 -1.73
N GLN A 34 -9.77 10.06 -1.54
CA GLN A 34 -9.20 9.91 -0.21
C GLN A 34 -7.68 10.15 -0.23
N ARG A 35 -7.18 10.85 0.78
CA ARG A 35 -5.75 11.05 0.99
C ARG A 35 -5.38 10.70 2.41
N ASN A 36 -4.39 9.83 2.56
CA ASN A 36 -3.83 9.46 3.85
C ASN A 36 -2.32 9.61 3.83
N THR A 37 -1.78 9.98 4.97
CA THR A 37 -0.34 10.09 5.20
C THR A 37 0.05 9.14 6.33
N ILE A 38 1.16 8.47 6.17
CA ILE A 38 1.83 7.75 7.25
C ILE A 38 3.19 8.36 7.48
N ASP A 39 3.53 8.50 8.75
CA ASP A 39 4.78 9.06 9.22
C ASP A 39 5.30 8.20 10.35
N ILE A 40 6.32 7.41 10.07
CA ILE A 40 6.94 6.46 11.01
C ILE A 40 8.46 6.43 10.80
N GLU A 41 9.20 6.61 11.88
CA GLU A 41 10.67 6.56 11.87
C GLU A 41 11.29 7.32 10.69
N ASN A 42 11.93 6.58 9.77
CA ASN A 42 12.58 7.11 8.57
C ASN A 42 11.70 6.98 7.32
N PHE A 43 10.42 6.72 7.49
CA PHE A 43 9.49 6.52 6.38
C PHE A 43 8.29 7.46 6.50
N ILE A 44 8.11 8.28 5.48
CA ILE A 44 6.93 9.13 5.31
C ILE A 44 6.32 8.82 3.96
N ALA A 45 5.04 8.52 3.91
CA ALA A 45 4.37 8.29 2.64
C ALA A 45 2.95 8.86 2.61
N VAL A 46 2.53 9.22 1.41
CA VAL A 46 1.18 9.69 1.08
C VAL A 46 0.58 8.75 0.06
N HIS A 47 -0.66 8.36 0.30
CA HIS A 47 -1.49 7.66 -0.68
C HIS A 47 -2.69 8.53 -1.03
N SER A 48 -2.86 8.83 -2.32
CA SER A 48 -4.04 9.49 -2.89
C SER A 48 -4.85 8.46 -3.65
N ARG A 49 -6.08 8.20 -3.21
CA ARG A 49 -6.91 7.10 -3.67
C ARG A 49 -7.98 7.57 -4.63
N LEU A 50 -8.16 6.81 -5.71
CA LEU A 50 -9.35 6.80 -6.54
C LEU A 50 -10.13 5.52 -6.20
N ILE A 51 -11.36 5.67 -5.72
CA ILE A 51 -12.24 4.54 -5.37
C ILE A 51 -12.94 4.09 -6.64
N VAL A 52 -12.53 2.94 -7.16
CA VAL A 52 -13.12 2.35 -8.39
C VAL A 52 -14.13 1.26 -8.04
N GLN A 53 -13.88 0.54 -6.93
CA GLN A 53 -14.73 -0.55 -6.44
C GLN A 53 -14.69 -0.60 -4.91
N GLY A 54 -15.79 -1.09 -4.32
CA GLY A 54 -15.90 -1.29 -2.87
C GLY A 54 -16.30 -0.04 -2.09
N ASP A 55 -16.40 -0.21 -0.79
CA ASP A 55 -16.71 0.87 0.13
C ASP A 55 -15.49 1.74 0.42
N ILE A 56 -15.73 2.94 0.93
CA ILE A 56 -14.68 3.90 1.27
C ILE A 56 -13.71 3.36 2.32
N GLU A 57 -14.18 2.48 3.19
CA GLU A 57 -13.40 1.86 4.27
C GLU A 57 -12.59 0.64 3.80
N ASP A 58 -12.98 0.00 2.69
CA ASP A 58 -12.26 -1.15 2.14
C ASP A 58 -11.07 -0.68 1.30
N GLY A 59 -9.89 -1.24 1.55
CA GLY A 59 -8.66 -0.90 0.81
C GLY A 59 -8.07 0.46 1.17
N VAL A 60 -8.34 0.97 2.37
CA VAL A 60 -7.67 2.18 2.91
C VAL A 60 -6.17 1.95 2.95
N GLN A 61 -5.42 2.95 2.47
CA GLN A 61 -3.96 2.90 2.41
C GLN A 61 -3.35 4.19 2.98
N PRO A 62 -2.12 4.12 3.50
CA PRO A 62 -1.25 2.94 3.64
C PRO A 62 -1.84 1.88 4.57
N ILE A 63 -1.72 0.60 4.21
CA ILE A 63 -2.16 -0.51 5.07
C ILE A 63 -1.00 -1.00 5.94
N ARG A 64 -1.27 -1.22 7.22
CA ARG A 64 -0.36 -1.90 8.14
C ARG A 64 -0.78 -3.35 8.33
N PHE A 65 0.18 -4.24 8.09
CA PHE A 65 0.04 -5.65 8.44
C PHE A 65 1.30 -6.15 9.12
N LYS A 66 1.19 -6.42 10.43
CA LYS A 66 2.34 -6.76 11.28
C LYS A 66 3.42 -5.66 11.22
N ASN A 67 4.65 -6.04 10.84
CA ASN A 67 5.80 -5.17 10.65
C ASN A 67 5.87 -4.49 9.27
N LEU A 68 4.90 -4.74 8.40
CA LEU A 68 4.86 -4.16 7.06
C LEU A 68 3.91 -2.98 6.97
N VAL A 69 4.33 -1.95 6.25
CA VAL A 69 3.49 -0.86 5.76
C VAL A 69 3.53 -0.89 4.24
N ILE A 70 2.36 -0.93 3.62
CA ILE A 70 2.23 -1.15 2.19
C ILE A 70 1.35 -0.08 1.56
N LEU A 71 1.84 0.43 0.43
CA LEU A 71 1.08 1.23 -0.52
C LEU A 71 1.03 0.47 -1.84
N PHE A 72 -0.16 0.37 -2.38
CA PHE A 72 -0.44 -0.39 -3.59
C PHE A 72 -1.25 0.46 -4.56
N ASN A 73 -0.83 0.48 -5.81
CA ASN A 73 -1.59 1.04 -6.92
C ASN A 73 -1.59 0.02 -8.05
N GLY A 74 -2.74 -0.56 -8.34
CA GLY A 74 -2.86 -1.60 -9.36
C GLY A 74 -4.13 -2.42 -9.23
N ASN A 75 -4.10 -3.56 -9.87
CA ASN A 75 -5.15 -4.58 -9.82
C ASN A 75 -4.52 -5.97 -9.95
N LEU A 76 -4.89 -6.88 -9.06
CA LEU A 76 -4.52 -8.29 -9.13
C LEU A 76 -5.66 -9.10 -9.75
N TYR A 77 -5.38 -9.70 -10.91
CA TYR A 77 -6.36 -10.53 -11.62
C TYR A 77 -6.62 -11.87 -10.91
N ASN A 78 -5.64 -12.36 -10.17
CA ASN A 78 -5.72 -13.62 -9.41
C ASN A 78 -5.88 -13.40 -7.90
N LYS A 79 -6.44 -12.26 -7.50
CA LYS A 79 -6.66 -11.90 -6.10
C LYS A 79 -7.36 -13.00 -5.29
N ASP A 80 -8.43 -13.55 -5.84
CA ASP A 80 -9.25 -14.53 -5.13
C ASP A 80 -8.49 -15.84 -4.90
N VAL A 81 -7.70 -16.29 -5.87
CA VAL A 81 -6.84 -17.49 -5.73
C VAL A 81 -5.80 -17.28 -4.64
N LEU A 82 -5.13 -16.11 -4.63
CA LEU A 82 -4.13 -15.79 -3.59
C LEU A 82 -4.77 -15.70 -2.21
N ARG A 83 -5.98 -15.20 -2.14
CA ARG A 83 -6.76 -15.12 -0.91
C ARG A 83 -7.08 -16.52 -0.37
N GLU A 84 -7.59 -17.41 -1.21
CA GLU A 84 -7.88 -18.80 -0.86
C GLU A 84 -6.62 -19.53 -0.35
N ASP A 85 -5.48 -19.37 -1.03
CA ASP A 85 -4.20 -19.94 -0.60
C ASP A 85 -3.82 -19.45 0.81
N LEU A 86 -3.96 -18.14 1.06
CA LEU A 86 -3.62 -17.55 2.36
C LEU A 86 -4.62 -17.93 3.46
N GLU A 87 -5.90 -18.10 3.14
CA GLU A 87 -6.91 -18.59 4.08
C GLU A 87 -6.60 -20.04 4.51
N LEU A 88 -6.09 -20.89 3.60
CA LEU A 88 -5.60 -22.23 3.92
C LEU A 88 -4.39 -22.21 4.85
N GLU A 89 -3.54 -21.16 4.76
CA GLU A 89 -2.41 -20.92 5.67
C GLU A 89 -2.85 -20.28 7.03
N GLY A 90 -4.15 -20.06 7.21
CA GLY A 90 -4.73 -19.59 8.47
C GLY A 90 -4.88 -18.08 8.60
N TYR A 91 -4.69 -17.32 7.51
CA TYR A 91 -4.95 -15.89 7.52
C TYR A 91 -6.44 -15.57 7.40
N THR A 92 -6.84 -14.47 8.00
CA THR A 92 -8.21 -13.93 7.92
C THR A 92 -8.18 -12.55 7.31
N PHE A 93 -9.16 -12.24 6.49
CA PHE A 93 -9.30 -10.97 5.80
C PHE A 93 -10.46 -10.17 6.40
N LYS A 94 -10.30 -8.85 6.45
CA LYS A 94 -11.33 -7.93 6.93
C LYS A 94 -12.22 -7.42 5.82
N GLY A 95 -11.65 -7.26 4.62
CA GLY A 95 -12.33 -6.74 3.45
C GLY A 95 -12.10 -7.60 2.20
N VAL A 96 -12.38 -7.03 1.05
CA VAL A 96 -12.26 -7.69 -0.25
C VAL A 96 -11.19 -7.04 -1.15
N SER A 97 -10.40 -6.11 -0.60
CA SER A 97 -9.45 -5.31 -1.38
C SER A 97 -8.21 -6.10 -1.81
N ASP A 98 -7.69 -5.73 -2.98
CA ASP A 98 -6.39 -6.23 -3.47
C ASP A 98 -5.27 -5.87 -2.50
N THR A 99 -5.36 -4.70 -1.86
CA THR A 99 -4.34 -4.19 -0.95
C THR A 99 -4.11 -5.11 0.24
N GLU A 100 -5.17 -5.66 0.81
CA GLU A 100 -5.06 -6.58 1.94
C GLU A 100 -4.43 -7.91 1.51
N VAL A 101 -4.81 -8.42 0.34
CA VAL A 101 -4.19 -9.63 -0.23
C VAL A 101 -2.70 -9.41 -0.49
N VAL A 102 -2.32 -8.26 -1.07
CA VAL A 102 -0.91 -7.90 -1.28
C VAL A 102 -0.15 -7.84 0.04
N ALA A 103 -0.73 -7.22 1.07
CA ALA A 103 -0.09 -7.07 2.37
C ALA A 103 0.20 -8.42 3.04
N ILE A 104 -0.79 -9.30 3.05
CA ILE A 104 -0.65 -10.63 3.65
C ILE A 104 0.28 -11.51 2.82
N SER A 105 0.21 -11.42 1.48
CA SER A 105 1.12 -12.14 0.57
C SER A 105 2.58 -11.77 0.80
N LEU A 106 2.89 -10.48 0.89
CA LEU A 106 4.24 -10.00 1.15
C LEU A 106 4.74 -10.39 2.54
N TYR A 107 3.86 -10.41 3.53
CA TYR A 107 4.22 -10.88 4.87
C TYR A 107 4.52 -12.38 4.88
N HIS A 108 3.70 -13.20 4.22
CA HIS A 108 3.82 -14.66 4.24
C HIS A 108 4.93 -15.20 3.34
N TRP A 109 5.00 -14.73 2.08
CA TRP A 109 5.95 -15.23 1.08
C TRP A 109 7.16 -14.31 0.85
N GLY A 110 7.18 -13.14 1.51
CA GLY A 110 8.24 -12.15 1.28
C GLY A 110 8.32 -11.74 -0.20
N ARG A 111 9.53 -11.65 -0.73
CA ARG A 111 9.75 -11.32 -2.15
C ARG A 111 9.20 -12.36 -3.12
N GLY A 112 9.04 -13.62 -2.70
CA GLY A 112 8.42 -14.67 -3.52
C GLY A 112 6.95 -14.39 -3.87
N ALA A 113 6.28 -13.48 -3.17
CA ALA A 113 4.92 -13.04 -3.51
C ALA A 113 4.84 -12.45 -4.93
N PHE A 114 5.90 -11.75 -5.38
CA PHE A 114 5.91 -11.14 -6.71
C PHE A 114 5.82 -12.16 -7.86
N GLU A 115 6.33 -13.36 -7.67
CA GLU A 115 6.23 -14.43 -8.64
C GLU A 115 4.81 -15.03 -8.74
N LYS A 116 4.00 -14.81 -7.70
CA LYS A 116 2.62 -15.28 -7.62
C LYS A 116 1.61 -14.26 -8.13
N PHE A 117 1.97 -12.98 -8.16
CA PHE A 117 1.07 -11.91 -8.58
C PHE A 117 0.84 -11.92 -10.09
N ASN A 118 -0.41 -11.95 -10.49
CA ASN A 118 -0.85 -11.74 -11.86
C ASN A 118 -1.68 -10.48 -11.93
N GLY A 119 -1.18 -9.47 -12.65
CA GLY A 119 -1.85 -8.17 -12.74
C GLY A 119 -0.90 -7.04 -13.14
N PHE A 120 -1.35 -5.82 -13.00
CA PHE A 120 -0.49 -4.64 -13.12
C PHE A 120 -0.47 -3.89 -11.81
N PHE A 121 0.71 -3.52 -11.35
CA PHE A 121 0.83 -2.90 -10.03
C PHE A 121 2.13 -2.11 -9.84
N SER A 122 2.05 -1.18 -8.90
CA SER A 122 3.20 -0.56 -8.25
C SER A 122 3.02 -0.71 -6.75
N ILE A 123 4.07 -1.14 -6.06
CA ILE A 123 4.05 -1.41 -4.62
C ILE A 123 5.20 -0.66 -3.97
N ALA A 124 4.91 0.06 -2.89
CA ALA A 124 5.91 0.50 -1.93
C ALA A 124 5.66 -0.26 -0.62
N CYS A 125 6.70 -0.93 -0.13
CA CYS A 125 6.65 -1.72 1.09
C CYS A 125 7.77 -1.26 2.03
N PHE A 126 7.40 -0.84 3.23
CA PHE A 126 8.32 -0.55 4.31
C PHE A 126 8.21 -1.66 5.37
N ASN A 127 9.36 -2.22 5.75
CA ASN A 127 9.47 -3.22 6.81
C ASN A 127 10.14 -2.57 8.03
N SER A 128 9.42 -2.44 9.14
CA SER A 128 9.95 -1.81 10.36
C SER A 128 11.05 -2.62 11.06
N ASP A 129 11.18 -3.90 10.74
CA ASP A 129 12.21 -4.77 11.32
C ASP A 129 13.54 -4.73 10.54
N GLU A 130 13.52 -4.24 9.29
CA GLU A 130 14.70 -4.06 8.45
C GLU A 130 15.16 -2.58 8.55
N LYS A 131 16.28 -2.35 9.26
CA LYS A 131 16.90 -1.03 9.43
C LYS A 131 18.00 -0.79 8.39
#